data_ce83b1fbcc462fb96cce36d9e651eb58
#
_entry.id   ce83b1fbcc462fb96cce36d9e651eb58
#
_cell.length_a   1.000
_cell.length_b   1.000
_cell.length_c   1.000
_cell.angle_alpha   90.00
_cell.angle_beta   90.00
_cell.angle_gamma   90.00
#
_symmetry.space_group_name_H-M   'P 1'
#
loop_
_entity.id
_entity.type
_entity.pdbx_description
1 polymer ?
#
loop_
_entity_poly.entity_id
_entity_poly.type
_entity_poly.pdbx_seq_one_letter_code
_entity_poly.pdbx_strand_id
1 'polypeptide(L)'
;MEIRYAWEYEDLDHPRPAEVARLEAFCNTVDRHTFGEHGSKPAGRRELLATPDRLRDWLVAQGLLDEPGARVEAGDLEGALALRDGLRAWLQARQGLPHDQGQLDRAKELLGRLRLRVDLEGETAALAPAGDPATAALGRLAGDLATAGATGALARLKICDAPDCRFVYYDRSRSRTSRWCSTEVCGNRMKTRRYRGRRRG
;
A
#
# COMPACT_ATOMS: atom_id res chain seq x y z
N MET A 1 -28.06 0.46 -1.59
CA MET A 1 -27.19 1.04 -0.56
C MET A 1 -25.78 0.74 -0.98
N GLU A 2 -25.13 1.74 -1.55
CA GLU A 2 -23.77 1.63 -2.10
C GLU A 2 -22.79 1.45 -0.94
N ILE A 3 -21.96 0.40 -0.98
CA ILE A 3 -20.96 0.18 0.06
C ILE A 3 -19.84 1.16 -0.19
N ARG A 4 -19.76 2.17 0.66
CA ARG A 4 -18.62 3.08 0.68
C ARG A 4 -17.51 2.48 1.52
N TYR A 5 -16.37 2.31 0.91
CA TYR A 5 -15.17 1.85 1.60
C TYR A 5 -14.57 3.01 2.44
N ALA A 6 -13.79 2.68 3.47
CA ALA A 6 -13.20 3.68 4.37
C ALA A 6 -12.34 4.75 3.67
N TRP A 7 -11.88 4.50 2.43
CA TRP A 7 -11.13 5.47 1.63
C TRP A 7 -11.99 6.53 0.92
N GLU A 8 -13.32 6.33 0.83
CA GLU A 8 -14.24 7.25 0.17
C GLU A 8 -14.70 8.41 1.08
N TYR A 9 -14.39 8.33 2.38
CA TYR A 9 -14.64 9.40 3.31
C TYR A 9 -13.40 10.29 3.42
N GLU A 10 -13.44 11.48 2.83
CA GLU A 10 -12.53 12.55 3.23
C GLU A 10 -12.94 12.99 4.64
N ASP A 11 -12.23 12.48 5.65
CA ASP A 11 -12.32 12.99 6.99
C ASP A 11 -11.51 14.30 7.04
N LEU A 12 -12.22 15.41 7.10
CA LEU A 12 -11.63 16.75 7.15
C LEU A 12 -10.77 16.96 8.40
N ASP A 13 -11.03 16.22 9.48
CA ASP A 13 -10.26 16.32 10.73
C ASP A 13 -8.89 15.60 10.64
N HIS A 14 -8.75 14.61 9.74
CA HIS A 14 -7.52 13.85 9.54
C HIS A 14 -7.30 13.57 8.05
N PRO A 15 -6.95 14.59 7.25
CA PRO A 15 -6.71 14.43 5.82
C PRO A 15 -5.57 13.42 5.60
N ARG A 16 -5.74 12.56 4.61
CA ARG A 16 -4.70 11.60 4.23
C ARG A 16 -3.62 12.35 3.44
N PRO A 17 -2.36 12.40 3.92
CA PRO A 17 -1.27 13.02 3.19
C PRO A 17 -1.04 12.35 1.82
N ALA A 18 -0.60 13.12 0.84
CA ALA A 18 -0.43 12.66 -0.54
C ALA A 18 0.55 11.48 -0.65
N GLU A 19 1.65 11.53 0.08
CA GLU A 19 2.65 10.46 0.15
C GLU A 19 2.04 9.16 0.70
N VAL A 20 1.20 9.25 1.72
CA VAL A 20 0.51 8.08 2.27
C VAL A 20 -0.55 7.55 1.30
N ALA A 21 -1.23 8.44 0.57
CA ALA A 21 -2.19 8.03 -0.45
C ALA A 21 -1.53 7.23 -1.58
N ARG A 22 -0.34 7.66 -2.04
CA ARG A 22 0.43 6.92 -3.06
C ARG A 22 0.91 5.56 -2.54
N LEU A 23 1.42 5.50 -1.31
CA LEU A 23 1.84 4.23 -0.67
C LEU A 23 0.66 3.27 -0.52
N GLU A 24 -0.51 3.75 -0.10
CA GLU A 24 -1.74 2.96 0.00
C GLU A 24 -2.16 2.43 -1.37
N ALA A 25 -2.20 3.29 -2.39
CA ALA A 25 -2.52 2.91 -3.76
C ALA A 25 -1.53 1.87 -4.31
N PHE A 26 -0.23 2.07 -4.08
CA PHE A 26 0.81 1.13 -4.48
C PHE A 26 0.65 -0.23 -3.84
N CYS A 27 0.47 -0.29 -2.53
CA CYS A 27 0.24 -1.54 -1.81
C CYS A 27 -1.03 -2.27 -2.27
N ASN A 28 -2.03 -1.58 -2.76
CA ASN A 28 -3.30 -2.13 -3.22
C ASN A 28 -3.36 -2.38 -4.73
N THR A 29 -2.26 -2.25 -5.47
CA THR A 29 -2.19 -2.71 -6.86
C THR A 29 -2.37 -4.22 -7.01
N VAL A 30 -2.31 -4.97 -5.91
CA VAL A 30 -2.72 -6.38 -5.83
C VAL A 30 -3.98 -6.50 -4.98
N ASP A 31 -5.02 -7.09 -5.55
CA ASP A 31 -6.22 -7.46 -4.82
C ASP A 31 -6.10 -8.92 -4.35
N ARG A 32 -6.15 -9.13 -3.03
CA ARG A 32 -6.07 -10.46 -2.40
C ARG A 32 -7.39 -10.90 -1.77
N HIS A 33 -8.48 -10.19 -2.04
CA HIS A 33 -9.78 -10.56 -1.52
C HIS A 33 -10.20 -11.96 -1.99
N THR A 34 -10.59 -12.79 -1.02
CA THR A 34 -11.14 -14.13 -1.31
C THR A 34 -12.61 -14.27 -0.91
N PHE A 35 -13.25 -13.15 -0.59
CA PHE A 35 -14.68 -13.08 -0.28
C PHE A 35 -15.40 -12.19 -1.30
N GLY A 36 -16.62 -12.58 -1.64
CA GLY A 36 -17.49 -11.75 -2.45
C GLY A 36 -18.23 -10.72 -1.61
N GLU A 37 -18.54 -9.58 -2.19
CA GLU A 37 -19.48 -8.63 -1.62
C GLU A 37 -20.90 -9.22 -1.68
N HIS A 38 -21.62 -9.16 -0.55
CA HIS A 38 -23.04 -9.60 -0.46
C HIS A 38 -23.34 -10.99 -1.06
N GLY A 39 -22.44 -11.96 -0.88
CA GLY A 39 -22.65 -13.33 -1.38
C GLY A 39 -22.33 -13.54 -2.85
N SER A 40 -21.80 -12.54 -3.55
CA SER A 40 -21.22 -12.72 -4.88
C SER A 40 -19.95 -13.57 -4.82
N LYS A 41 -19.60 -14.25 -5.91
CA LYS A 41 -18.31 -14.94 -6.01
C LYS A 41 -17.20 -13.90 -5.94
N PRO A 42 -16.08 -14.18 -5.22
CA PRO A 42 -14.95 -13.26 -5.18
C PRO A 42 -14.49 -12.98 -6.62
N ALA A 43 -14.29 -11.71 -6.95
CA ALA A 43 -13.46 -11.36 -8.09
C ALA A 43 -12.10 -12.01 -7.86
N GLY A 44 -11.61 -12.77 -8.82
CA GLY A 44 -10.32 -13.47 -8.70
C GLY A 44 -9.20 -12.48 -8.32
N ARG A 45 -8.10 -13.01 -7.79
CA ARG A 45 -6.91 -12.19 -7.49
C ARG A 45 -6.60 -11.29 -8.67
N ARG A 46 -6.58 -9.98 -8.42
CA ARG A 46 -6.33 -8.98 -9.43
C ARG A 46 -4.92 -8.42 -9.21
N GLU A 47 -4.06 -8.56 -10.22
CA GLU A 47 -2.75 -7.95 -10.26
C GLU A 47 -2.78 -6.80 -11.29
N LEU A 48 -2.65 -5.57 -10.81
CA LEU A 48 -2.64 -4.40 -11.70
C LEU A 48 -1.27 -4.22 -12.37
N LEU A 49 -0.19 -4.60 -11.68
CA LEU A 49 1.18 -4.50 -12.20
C LEU A 49 1.59 -5.83 -12.84
N ALA A 50 0.82 -6.32 -13.82
CA ALA A 50 1.05 -7.63 -14.42
C ALA A 50 2.16 -7.63 -15.48
N THR A 51 2.52 -6.48 -16.03
CA THR A 51 3.55 -6.33 -17.07
C THR A 51 4.33 -5.02 -16.87
N PRO A 52 5.53 -4.86 -17.47
CA PRO A 52 6.27 -3.61 -17.44
C PRO A 52 5.45 -2.41 -17.94
N ASP A 53 4.65 -2.59 -19.00
CA ASP A 53 3.76 -1.54 -19.51
C ASP A 53 2.70 -1.12 -18.48
N ARG A 54 2.12 -2.09 -17.77
CA ARG A 54 1.16 -1.80 -16.69
C ARG A 54 1.81 -1.06 -15.53
N LEU A 55 3.04 -1.41 -15.20
CA LEU A 55 3.81 -0.67 -14.19
C LEU A 55 4.05 0.77 -14.66
N ARG A 56 4.52 0.98 -15.90
CA ARG A 56 4.72 2.31 -16.48
C ARG A 56 3.45 3.15 -16.39
N ASP A 57 2.33 2.61 -16.90
CA ASP A 57 1.05 3.31 -16.94
C ASP A 57 0.58 3.71 -15.53
N TRP A 58 0.78 2.82 -14.55
CA TRP A 58 0.46 3.11 -13.15
C TRP A 58 1.36 4.20 -12.58
N LEU A 59 2.67 4.14 -12.82
CA LEU A 59 3.63 5.15 -12.34
C LEU A 59 3.33 6.54 -12.91
N VAL A 60 2.99 6.61 -14.20
CA VAL A 60 2.55 7.86 -14.85
C VAL A 60 1.25 8.39 -14.21
N ALA A 61 0.27 7.52 -14.02
CA ALA A 61 -1.01 7.90 -13.39
C ALA A 61 -0.85 8.40 -11.95
N GLN A 62 0.20 7.98 -11.25
CA GLN A 62 0.52 8.45 -9.89
C GLN A 62 1.46 9.68 -9.87
N GLY A 63 1.85 10.22 -11.02
CA GLY A 63 2.83 11.31 -11.10
C GLY A 63 4.22 10.92 -10.60
N LEU A 64 4.55 9.63 -10.65
CA LEU A 64 5.86 9.10 -10.26
C LEU A 64 6.80 8.94 -11.44
N LEU A 65 6.29 9.03 -12.67
CA LEU A 65 7.01 8.95 -13.91
C LEU A 65 6.49 10.03 -14.85
N ASP A 66 7.34 10.97 -15.23
CA ASP A 66 6.94 12.17 -15.98
C ASP A 66 6.77 11.88 -17.48
N GLU A 67 7.45 10.86 -18.00
CA GLU A 67 7.46 10.51 -19.42
C GLU A 67 6.62 9.25 -19.69
N PRO A 68 5.47 9.38 -20.38
CA PRO A 68 4.65 8.21 -20.75
C PRO A 68 5.37 7.20 -21.65
N GLY A 69 6.39 7.66 -22.40
CA GLY A 69 7.22 6.83 -23.27
C GLY A 69 8.45 6.24 -22.60
N ALA A 70 8.65 6.46 -21.29
CA ALA A 70 9.82 5.93 -20.58
C ALA A 70 9.86 4.40 -20.66
N ARG A 71 11.06 3.89 -20.87
CA ARG A 71 11.29 2.45 -20.89
C ARG A 71 11.22 1.89 -19.48
N VAL A 72 10.36 0.89 -19.28
CA VAL A 72 10.26 0.10 -18.06
C VAL A 72 10.51 -1.36 -18.44
N GLU A 73 11.44 -2.00 -17.77
CA GLU A 73 11.89 -3.35 -18.08
C GLU A 73 11.35 -4.39 -17.07
N ALA A 74 11.58 -5.68 -17.35
CA ALA A 74 11.17 -6.77 -16.47
C ALA A 74 11.81 -6.65 -15.09
N GLY A 75 13.08 -6.22 -15.02
CA GLY A 75 13.77 -6.00 -13.73
C GLY A 75 13.15 -4.89 -12.88
N ASP A 76 12.64 -3.82 -13.52
CA ASP A 76 11.93 -2.74 -12.83
C ASP A 76 10.61 -3.25 -12.24
N LEU A 77 9.90 -4.07 -13.01
CA LEU A 77 8.68 -4.73 -12.54
C LEU A 77 8.97 -5.64 -11.35
N GLU A 78 10.01 -6.46 -11.42
CA GLU A 78 10.43 -7.31 -10.31
C GLU A 78 10.76 -6.49 -9.06
N GLY A 79 11.48 -5.38 -9.23
CA GLY A 79 11.78 -4.43 -8.16
C GLY A 79 10.52 -3.81 -7.55
N ALA A 80 9.59 -3.35 -8.39
CA ALA A 80 8.33 -2.78 -7.94
C ALA A 80 7.49 -3.81 -7.16
N LEU A 81 7.37 -5.03 -7.66
CA LEU A 81 6.66 -6.12 -6.97
C LEU A 81 7.31 -6.47 -5.64
N ALA A 82 8.65 -6.57 -5.60
CA ALA A 82 9.40 -6.83 -4.38
C ALA A 82 9.19 -5.71 -3.33
N LEU A 83 9.24 -4.45 -3.73
CA LEU A 83 8.97 -3.31 -2.85
C LEU A 83 7.54 -3.35 -2.32
N ARG A 84 6.55 -3.53 -3.17
CA ARG A 84 5.14 -3.60 -2.79
C ARG A 84 4.87 -4.70 -1.78
N ASP A 85 5.28 -5.92 -2.11
CA ASP A 85 4.99 -7.10 -1.30
C ASP A 85 5.76 -7.06 0.03
N GLY A 86 6.98 -6.50 0.02
CA GLY A 86 7.75 -6.25 1.23
C GLY A 86 7.15 -5.16 2.13
N LEU A 87 6.62 -4.07 1.57
CA LEU A 87 5.88 -3.06 2.34
C LEU A 87 4.63 -3.65 2.98
N ARG A 88 3.90 -4.51 2.27
CA ARG A 88 2.75 -5.23 2.83
C ARG A 88 3.17 -6.17 3.96
N ALA A 89 4.25 -6.93 3.80
CA ALA A 89 4.82 -7.80 4.83
C ALA A 89 5.26 -6.98 6.06
N TRP A 90 5.88 -5.83 5.85
CA TRP A 90 6.27 -4.92 6.92
C TRP A 90 5.07 -4.36 7.70
N LEU A 91 4.00 -3.97 7.01
CA LEU A 91 2.76 -3.53 7.68
C LEU A 91 2.13 -4.65 8.51
N GLN A 92 2.16 -5.90 8.02
CA GLN A 92 1.72 -7.06 8.77
C GLN A 92 2.58 -7.29 10.03
N ALA A 93 3.91 -7.25 9.88
CA ALA A 93 4.85 -7.41 10.99
C ALA A 93 4.61 -6.36 12.09
N ARG A 94 4.45 -5.07 11.70
CA ARG A 94 4.15 -3.96 12.63
C ARG A 94 2.85 -4.18 13.44
N GLN A 95 1.89 -4.88 12.88
CA GLN A 95 0.61 -5.18 13.53
C GLN A 95 0.60 -6.54 14.24
N GLY A 96 1.75 -7.23 14.33
CA GLY A 96 1.85 -8.56 14.93
C GLY A 96 1.12 -9.65 14.15
N LEU A 97 0.91 -9.45 12.85
CA LEU A 97 0.25 -10.42 11.98
C LEU A 97 1.28 -11.36 11.32
N PRO A 98 0.85 -12.58 10.96
CA PRO A 98 1.69 -13.47 10.14
C PRO A 98 2.11 -12.77 8.84
N HIS A 99 3.40 -12.81 8.53
CA HIS A 99 3.99 -12.14 7.38
C HIS A 99 5.08 -13.01 6.74
N ASP A 100 5.43 -12.68 5.51
CA ASP A 100 6.53 -13.32 4.78
C ASP A 100 7.83 -12.52 5.01
N GLN A 101 8.72 -13.08 5.83
CA GLN A 101 10.01 -12.44 6.14
C GLN A 101 10.89 -12.30 4.90
N GLY A 102 10.86 -13.27 3.97
CA GLY A 102 11.65 -13.20 2.74
C GLY A 102 11.22 -12.05 1.81
N GLN A 103 9.92 -11.73 1.76
CA GLN A 103 9.45 -10.55 1.03
C GLN A 103 9.93 -9.25 1.71
N LEU A 104 9.88 -9.19 3.02
CA LEU A 104 10.37 -8.04 3.77
C LEU A 104 11.87 -7.81 3.55
N ASP A 105 12.66 -8.87 3.57
CA ASP A 105 14.11 -8.76 3.40
C ASP A 105 14.49 -8.34 1.97
N ARG A 106 13.81 -8.86 0.94
CA ARG A 106 14.00 -8.38 -0.45
C ARG A 106 13.68 -6.89 -0.61
N ALA A 107 12.62 -6.41 0.04
CA ALA A 107 12.30 -4.98 -0.01
C ALA A 107 13.35 -4.12 0.70
N LYS A 108 13.87 -4.57 1.85
CA LYS A 108 14.97 -3.89 2.55
C LYS A 108 16.24 -3.82 1.70
N GLU A 109 16.58 -4.90 1.04
CA GLU A 109 17.72 -4.95 0.14
C GLU A 109 17.56 -3.98 -1.04
N LEU A 110 16.38 -3.94 -1.66
CA LEU A 110 16.07 -2.98 -2.71
C LEU A 110 16.16 -1.55 -2.20
N LEU A 111 15.51 -1.23 -1.08
CA LEU A 111 15.53 0.11 -0.48
C LEU A 111 16.96 0.56 -0.14
N GLY A 112 17.83 -0.36 0.29
CA GLY A 112 19.24 -0.07 0.55
C GLY A 112 20.07 0.27 -0.70
N ARG A 113 19.58 -0.08 -1.88
CA ARG A 113 20.22 0.24 -3.18
C ARG A 113 19.68 1.53 -3.80
N LEU A 114 18.47 1.96 -3.44
CA LEU A 114 17.90 3.20 -3.96
C LEU A 114 18.68 4.40 -3.42
N ARG A 115 19.03 5.31 -4.30
CA ARG A 115 19.76 6.53 -3.95
C ARG A 115 18.81 7.71 -3.95
N LEU A 116 18.72 8.37 -2.80
CA LEU A 116 18.00 9.62 -2.63
C LEU A 116 19.01 10.70 -2.28
N ARG A 117 18.86 11.86 -2.89
CA ARG A 117 19.59 13.08 -2.52
C ARG A 117 18.59 14.11 -1.99
N VAL A 118 19.09 15.04 -1.20
CA VAL A 118 18.33 16.23 -0.86
C VAL A 118 18.56 17.26 -1.97
N ASP A 119 17.49 17.74 -2.55
CA ASP A 119 17.50 18.81 -3.55
C ASP A 119 16.91 20.07 -2.93
N LEU A 120 17.51 21.21 -3.23
CA LEU A 120 17.08 22.52 -2.73
C LEU A 120 16.53 23.30 -3.92
N GLU A 121 15.21 23.40 -4.01
CA GLU A 121 14.52 24.15 -5.06
C GLU A 121 13.71 25.29 -4.45
N GLY A 122 14.09 26.52 -4.78
CA GLY A 122 13.47 27.73 -4.24
C GLY A 122 13.56 27.76 -2.72
N GLU A 123 12.42 27.83 -2.04
CA GLU A 123 12.33 27.85 -0.57
C GLU A 123 12.11 26.47 0.05
N THR A 124 12.16 25.40 -0.73
CA THR A 124 11.87 24.05 -0.26
C THR A 124 13.06 23.11 -0.38
N ALA A 125 13.08 22.09 0.49
CA ALA A 125 13.98 20.96 0.38
C ALA A 125 13.16 19.70 0.09
N ALA A 126 13.55 18.93 -0.91
CA ALA A 126 12.86 17.73 -1.32
C ALA A 126 13.83 16.53 -1.44
N LEU A 127 13.30 15.32 -1.26
CA LEU A 127 14.04 14.10 -1.58
C LEU A 127 13.91 13.84 -3.08
N ALA A 128 15.02 13.95 -3.80
CA ALA A 128 15.12 13.68 -5.22
C ALA A 128 15.76 12.30 -5.44
N PRO A 129 15.10 11.39 -6.15
CA PRO A 129 15.69 10.10 -6.49
C PRO A 129 16.74 10.25 -7.59
N ALA A 130 17.70 9.31 -7.63
CA ALA A 130 18.70 9.21 -8.69
C ALA A 130 18.59 7.86 -9.39
N GLY A 131 18.94 7.84 -10.68
CA GLY A 131 18.93 6.65 -11.52
C GLY A 131 18.17 6.88 -12.83
N ASP A 132 17.91 5.80 -13.56
CA ASP A 132 17.02 5.80 -14.71
C ASP A 132 15.56 6.11 -14.28
N PRO A 133 14.66 6.43 -15.23
CA PRO A 133 13.30 6.87 -14.89
C PRO A 133 12.50 5.89 -14.02
N ALA A 134 12.63 4.58 -14.24
CA ALA A 134 11.92 3.57 -13.49
C ALA A 134 12.48 3.42 -12.06
N THR A 135 13.81 3.35 -11.92
CA THR A 135 14.51 3.37 -10.62
C THR A 135 14.18 4.65 -9.83
N ALA A 136 14.16 5.80 -10.51
CA ALA A 136 13.79 7.07 -9.88
C ALA A 136 12.33 7.07 -9.39
N ALA A 137 11.41 6.47 -10.13
CA ALA A 137 10.02 6.34 -9.69
C ALA A 137 9.87 5.49 -8.42
N LEU A 138 10.62 4.39 -8.31
CA LEU A 138 10.68 3.59 -7.07
C LEU A 138 11.35 4.38 -5.93
N GLY A 139 12.35 5.18 -6.25
CA GLY A 139 12.99 6.12 -5.32
C GLY A 139 12.00 7.16 -4.78
N ARG A 140 11.07 7.68 -5.61
CA ARG A 140 10.00 8.59 -5.16
C ARG A 140 9.09 7.90 -4.13
N LEU A 141 8.71 6.63 -4.34
CA LEU A 141 7.95 5.85 -3.35
C LEU A 141 8.75 5.64 -2.04
N ALA A 142 10.07 5.43 -2.13
CA ALA A 142 10.92 5.36 -0.95
C ALA A 142 11.00 6.72 -0.22
N GLY A 143 11.02 7.82 -0.95
CA GLY A 143 10.92 9.18 -0.42
C GLY A 143 9.59 9.42 0.30
N ASP A 144 8.47 9.00 -0.29
CA ASP A 144 7.16 9.04 0.35
C ASP A 144 7.15 8.27 1.68
N LEU A 145 7.76 7.07 1.69
CA LEU A 145 7.85 6.26 2.90
C LEU A 145 8.67 6.98 4.00
N ALA A 146 9.79 7.59 3.64
CA ALA A 146 10.63 8.36 4.55
C ALA A 146 9.89 9.59 5.10
N THR A 147 9.22 10.35 4.23
CA THR A 147 8.44 11.54 4.59
C THR A 147 7.27 11.17 5.51
N ALA A 148 6.50 10.15 5.16
CA ALA A 148 5.41 9.67 5.99
C ALA A 148 5.90 9.15 7.36
N GLY A 149 7.09 8.57 7.41
CA GLY A 149 7.77 8.18 8.65
C GLY A 149 8.14 9.37 9.52
N ALA A 150 8.80 10.37 8.94
CA ALA A 150 9.25 11.58 9.62
C ALA A 150 8.09 12.43 10.17
N THR A 151 6.98 12.52 9.43
CA THR A 151 5.78 13.25 9.85
C THR A 151 4.88 12.46 10.82
N GLY A 152 5.16 11.18 11.05
CA GLY A 152 4.34 10.29 11.87
C GLY A 152 3.05 9.82 11.16
N ALA A 153 2.79 10.23 9.93
CA ALA A 153 1.61 9.84 9.17
C ALA A 153 1.60 8.33 8.87
N LEU A 154 2.78 7.74 8.76
CA LEU A 154 2.97 6.30 8.53
C LEU A 154 2.38 5.42 9.66
N ALA A 155 2.23 5.95 10.88
CA ALA A 155 1.61 5.23 11.99
C ALA A 155 0.12 4.89 11.73
N ARG A 156 -0.54 5.63 10.84
CA ARG A 156 -1.93 5.41 10.43
C ARG A 156 -2.07 4.52 9.19
N LEU A 157 -0.99 4.25 8.46
CA LEU A 157 -1.01 3.31 7.34
C LEU A 157 -1.00 1.88 7.90
N LYS A 158 -2.06 1.14 7.64
CA LYS A 158 -2.33 -0.19 8.20
C LYS A 158 -2.72 -1.19 7.13
N ILE A 159 -2.65 -2.47 7.50
CA ILE A 159 -3.17 -3.56 6.68
C ILE A 159 -4.32 -4.25 7.42
N CYS A 160 -5.40 -4.60 6.73
CA CYS A 160 -6.57 -5.21 7.32
C CYS A 160 -6.23 -6.55 7.99
N ASP A 161 -6.66 -6.74 9.25
CA ASP A 161 -6.43 -7.96 10.03
C ASP A 161 -7.13 -9.20 9.44
N ALA A 162 -8.18 -9.01 8.62
CA ALA A 162 -8.88 -10.12 8.01
C ALA A 162 -7.95 -10.89 7.06
N PRO A 163 -7.68 -12.20 7.30
CA PRO A 163 -6.69 -12.96 6.55
C PRO A 163 -7.05 -13.13 5.07
N ASP A 164 -8.32 -13.01 4.76
CA ASP A 164 -8.92 -13.11 3.44
C ASP A 164 -9.16 -11.73 2.77
N CYS A 165 -8.67 -10.64 3.40
CA CYS A 165 -8.72 -9.27 2.88
C CYS A 165 -7.30 -8.71 2.66
N ARG A 166 -6.61 -8.37 3.73
CA ARG A 166 -5.27 -7.77 3.69
C ARG A 166 -5.20 -6.49 2.84
N PHE A 167 -6.29 -5.72 2.74
CA PHE A 167 -6.29 -4.41 2.10
C PHE A 167 -5.50 -3.42 2.95
N VAL A 168 -4.64 -2.62 2.33
CA VAL A 168 -3.90 -1.54 3.01
C VAL A 168 -4.80 -0.30 3.05
N TYR A 169 -4.87 0.36 4.20
CA TYR A 169 -5.76 1.50 4.41
C TYR A 169 -5.16 2.52 5.38
N TYR A 170 -5.58 3.76 5.25
CA TYR A 170 -5.26 4.83 6.20
C TYR A 170 -6.28 4.84 7.34
N ASP A 171 -5.82 4.59 8.59
CA ASP A 171 -6.66 4.60 9.79
C ASP A 171 -7.02 6.03 10.21
N ARG A 172 -8.21 6.47 9.84
CA ARG A 172 -8.76 7.78 10.17
C ARG A 172 -9.39 7.86 11.55
N SER A 173 -9.50 6.75 12.27
CA SER A 173 -10.08 6.75 13.60
C SER A 173 -9.29 7.64 14.56
N ARG A 174 -9.99 8.34 15.45
CA ARG A 174 -9.37 9.22 16.44
C ARG A 174 -8.39 8.46 17.35
N SER A 175 -8.75 7.25 17.74
CA SER A 175 -7.93 6.39 18.61
C SER A 175 -6.78 5.68 17.88
N ARG A 176 -6.72 5.69 16.55
CA ARG A 176 -5.75 4.97 15.72
C ARG A 176 -5.73 3.45 16.02
N THR A 177 -6.85 2.88 16.42
CA THR A 177 -6.95 1.47 16.84
C THR A 177 -7.75 0.59 15.89
N SER A 178 -8.13 1.11 14.72
CA SER A 178 -8.85 0.33 13.72
C SER A 178 -8.02 -0.88 13.27
N ARG A 179 -8.66 -2.04 13.25
CA ARG A 179 -8.07 -3.32 12.81
C ARG A 179 -8.54 -3.73 11.41
N TRP A 180 -9.57 -3.09 10.91
CA TRP A 180 -10.27 -3.45 9.68
C TRP A 180 -10.31 -2.27 8.73
N CYS A 181 -10.13 -2.52 7.44
CA CYS A 181 -10.30 -1.50 6.42
C CYS A 181 -11.76 -0.99 6.35
N SER A 182 -12.71 -1.81 6.77
CA SER A 182 -14.12 -1.44 6.97
C SER A 182 -14.68 -2.22 8.14
N THR A 183 -15.32 -1.52 9.09
CA THR A 183 -16.01 -2.16 10.22
C THR A 183 -17.23 -2.93 9.73
N GLU A 184 -17.95 -2.38 8.76
CA GLU A 184 -19.19 -2.95 8.22
C GLU A 184 -18.94 -4.24 7.45
N VAL A 185 -17.89 -4.29 6.66
CA VAL A 185 -17.54 -5.47 5.84
C VAL A 185 -16.64 -6.40 6.63
N CYS A 186 -15.38 -6.03 6.83
CA CYS A 186 -14.38 -6.92 7.43
C CYS A 186 -14.61 -7.14 8.93
N GLY A 187 -14.96 -6.07 9.66
CA GLY A 187 -15.22 -6.16 11.10
C GLY A 187 -16.36 -7.09 11.43
N ASN A 188 -17.53 -6.92 10.82
CA ASN A 188 -18.70 -7.74 11.04
C ASN A 188 -18.48 -9.20 10.63
N ARG A 189 -17.81 -9.43 9.50
CA ARG A 189 -17.47 -10.76 9.00
C ARG A 189 -16.56 -11.50 9.97
N MET A 190 -15.54 -10.83 10.53
CA MET A 190 -14.63 -11.43 11.50
C MET A 190 -15.32 -11.68 12.86
N LYS A 191 -16.22 -10.81 13.31
CA LYS A 191 -17.06 -11.06 14.50
C LYS A 191 -17.91 -12.32 14.33
N THR A 192 -18.59 -12.45 13.20
CA THR A 192 -19.42 -13.62 12.87
C THR A 192 -18.60 -14.90 12.83
N ARG A 193 -17.41 -14.87 12.21
CA ARG A 193 -16.50 -16.02 12.17
C ARG A 193 -16.05 -16.47 13.56
N ARG A 194 -15.69 -15.51 14.44
CA ARG A 194 -15.35 -15.79 15.84
C ARG A 194 -16.52 -16.41 16.62
N TYR A 195 -17.73 -15.88 16.43
CA TYR A 195 -18.93 -16.40 17.10
C TYR A 195 -19.21 -17.85 16.70
N ARG A 196 -19.18 -18.14 15.39
CA ARG A 196 -19.39 -19.50 14.88
C ARG A 196 -18.30 -20.49 15.35
N GLY A 197 -17.05 -20.05 15.43
CA GLY A 197 -15.95 -20.88 15.94
C GLY A 197 -16.14 -21.29 17.41
N ARG A 198 -16.63 -20.36 18.25
CA ARG A 198 -16.91 -20.64 19.67
C ARG A 198 -18.09 -21.58 19.94
N ARG A 199 -19.01 -21.75 18.96
CA ARG A 199 -20.17 -22.65 19.11
C ARG A 199 -19.89 -24.07 18.60
N ARG A 200 -18.75 -24.30 18.01
CA ARG A 200 -18.35 -25.60 17.44
C ARG A 200 -17.26 -26.31 18.24
N GLY A 201 -16.67 -25.66 19.21
CA GLY A 201 -15.79 -26.25 20.22
C GLY A 201 -16.46 -26.26 21.61
#